data_8ab1beeb8ce618abd26283e6b5152010
#
_entry.id   8ab1beeb8ce618abd26283e6b5152010
#
_cell.length_a   1.000
_cell.length_b   1.000
_cell.length_c   1.000
_cell.angle_alpha   90.00
_cell.angle_beta   90.00
_cell.angle_gamma   90.00
#
_symmetry.space_group_name_H-M   'P 1'
#
loop_
_entity.id
_entity.type
_entity.pdbx_description
1 polymer ?
#
loop_
_entity_poly.entity_id
_entity_poly.type
_entity_poly.pdbx_seq_one_letter_code
_entity_poly.pdbx_strand_id
1 'polypeptide(L)'
;MIFLCFANKDRYTIAESILYHLENFGIDVWYDRHSLIIGDNRPVVNFDEGIRKNRYSILLITPNIEHNICANEELVIVKEQLDKNEMKVFPILYNITAEQLPPKYYWIKEYIYREVTDKTGTLLTVSSIVCRYLKDQVDLLKYSSLHELICSNAITDQYLKALLYDYQEIDNHNFNSKMTVLHCINKYLITFFPQIFPRFCMKPFGFYFSFTKLNLEINFKEITILEYCILIMIHKSLFNTNF
;
A
#
# COMPACT_ATOMS: atom_id res chain seq x y z
N MET A 1 3.98 2.31 -8.51
CA MET A 1 4.92 3.01 -7.62
C MET A 1 4.18 4.13 -6.90
N ILE A 2 4.59 4.53 -5.70
CA ILE A 2 4.00 5.62 -4.91
C ILE A 2 5.03 6.75 -4.81
N PHE A 3 4.63 7.99 -5.06
CA PHE A 3 5.47 9.17 -4.81
C PHE A 3 5.41 9.57 -3.34
N LEU A 4 6.57 9.84 -2.70
CA LEU A 4 6.62 10.29 -1.31
C LEU A 4 7.04 11.77 -1.25
N CYS A 5 6.07 12.66 -0.99
CA CYS A 5 6.28 14.09 -0.78
C CYS A 5 6.52 14.40 0.70
N PHE A 6 7.65 15.02 1.03
CA PHE A 6 8.02 15.35 2.41
C PHE A 6 9.02 16.51 2.47
N ALA A 7 9.10 17.15 3.62
CA ALA A 7 10.14 18.14 3.88
C ALA A 7 11.49 17.45 4.22
N ASN A 8 12.59 17.89 3.62
CA ASN A 8 13.89 17.24 3.77
C ASN A 8 14.36 17.07 5.23
N LYS A 9 13.93 17.97 6.14
CA LYS A 9 14.20 17.83 7.58
C LYS A 9 13.56 16.61 8.22
N ASP A 10 12.50 16.08 7.63
CA ASP A 10 11.73 14.94 8.15
C ASP A 10 12.24 13.60 7.63
N ARG A 11 13.30 13.60 6.83
CA ARG A 11 13.88 12.43 6.19
C ARG A 11 14.13 11.30 7.17
N TYR A 12 14.97 11.54 8.16
CA TYR A 12 15.40 10.52 9.12
C TYR A 12 14.44 10.35 10.30
N THR A 13 13.55 11.29 10.52
CA THR A 13 12.58 11.20 11.62
C THR A 13 11.40 10.31 11.26
N ILE A 14 10.88 10.39 10.03
CA ILE A 14 9.68 9.65 9.65
C ILE A 14 9.66 9.15 8.20
N ALA A 15 10.19 9.90 7.22
CA ALA A 15 10.06 9.52 5.80
C ALA A 15 10.71 8.16 5.51
N GLU A 16 11.91 7.89 6.04
CA GLU A 16 12.58 6.60 5.89
C GLU A 16 11.86 5.45 6.60
N SER A 17 11.14 5.71 7.70
CA SER A 17 10.29 4.70 8.34
C SER A 17 9.11 4.31 7.45
N ILE A 18 8.47 5.28 6.80
CA ILE A 18 7.38 5.01 5.84
C ILE A 18 7.92 4.22 4.64
N LEU A 19 9.05 4.65 4.07
CA LEU A 19 9.74 3.96 2.97
C LEU A 19 10.03 2.49 3.34
N TYR A 20 10.67 2.27 4.49
CA TYR A 20 11.01 0.94 4.99
C TYR A 20 9.79 0.01 5.07
N HIS A 21 8.68 0.49 5.61
CA HIS A 21 7.47 -0.32 5.68
C HIS A 21 6.85 -0.61 4.31
N LEU A 22 6.78 0.38 3.41
CA LEU A 22 6.27 0.17 2.05
C LEU A 22 7.10 -0.86 1.28
N GLU A 23 8.43 -0.81 1.39
CA GLU A 23 9.33 -1.78 0.76
C GLU A 23 9.15 -3.19 1.34
N ASN A 24 8.88 -3.32 2.64
CA ASN A 24 8.54 -4.61 3.27
C ASN A 24 7.22 -5.18 2.77
N PHE A 25 6.29 -4.32 2.34
CA PHE A 25 5.07 -4.73 1.65
C PHE A 25 5.28 -4.95 0.14
N GLY A 26 6.49 -4.73 -0.39
CA GLY A 26 6.81 -4.90 -1.81
C GLY A 26 6.27 -3.81 -2.71
N ILE A 27 5.94 -2.65 -2.15
CA ILE A 27 5.48 -1.48 -2.90
C ILE A 27 6.68 -0.60 -3.22
N ASP A 28 6.89 -0.33 -4.51
CA ASP A 28 7.95 0.55 -4.96
C ASP A 28 7.58 2.00 -4.68
N VAL A 29 8.55 2.74 -4.14
CA VAL A 29 8.39 4.16 -3.77
C VAL A 29 9.34 5.01 -4.60
N TRP A 30 8.82 6.06 -5.20
CA TRP A 30 9.66 7.11 -5.75
C TRP A 30 10.13 8.00 -4.59
N TYR A 31 11.42 7.92 -4.31
CA TYR A 31 12.07 8.59 -3.18
C TYR A 31 13.28 9.36 -3.70
N ASP A 32 13.34 10.65 -3.41
CA ASP A 32 14.29 11.60 -3.98
C ASP A 32 15.75 11.14 -3.88
N ARG A 33 16.16 10.61 -2.71
CA ARG A 33 17.52 10.15 -2.47
C ARG A 33 17.97 8.99 -3.37
N HIS A 34 17.04 8.15 -3.78
CA HIS A 34 17.32 7.03 -4.66
C HIS A 34 17.19 7.40 -6.14
N SER A 35 16.38 8.40 -6.44
CA SER A 35 15.95 8.73 -7.80
C SER A 35 16.63 9.97 -8.38
N LEU A 36 17.14 10.91 -7.54
CA LEU A 36 17.78 12.12 -7.99
C LEU A 36 19.32 12.02 -7.93
N ILE A 37 19.99 12.41 -9.00
CA ILE A 37 21.44 12.44 -9.12
C ILE A 37 21.90 13.90 -9.31
N ILE A 38 23.07 14.25 -8.78
CA ILE A 38 23.63 15.60 -8.97
C ILE A 38 23.80 15.87 -10.47
N GLY A 39 23.22 16.98 -10.93
CA GLY A 39 23.23 17.39 -12.34
C GLY A 39 21.91 17.13 -13.07
N ASP A 40 20.97 16.37 -12.45
CA ASP A 40 19.66 16.17 -13.03
C ASP A 40 18.87 17.46 -13.19
N ASN A 41 18.08 17.53 -14.26
CA ASN A 41 17.05 18.54 -14.41
C ASN A 41 15.89 18.23 -13.46
N ARG A 42 15.84 18.86 -12.29
CA ARG A 42 14.86 18.60 -11.24
C ARG A 42 13.40 18.64 -11.73
N PRO A 43 12.92 19.65 -12.47
CA PRO A 43 11.58 19.63 -13.05
C PRO A 43 11.27 18.35 -13.83
N VAL A 44 12.17 17.88 -14.67
CA VAL A 44 11.97 16.69 -15.49
C VAL A 44 11.96 15.44 -14.61
N VAL A 45 12.98 15.23 -13.79
CA VAL A 45 13.11 13.97 -13.04
C VAL A 45 12.11 13.91 -11.87
N ASN A 46 11.99 15.00 -11.08
CA ASN A 46 11.14 14.97 -9.91
C ASN A 46 9.65 15.15 -10.25
N PHE A 47 9.31 16.08 -11.15
CA PHE A 47 7.92 16.40 -11.40
C PHE A 47 7.33 15.51 -12.50
N ASP A 48 8.01 15.38 -13.65
CA ASP A 48 7.47 14.61 -14.76
C ASP A 48 7.61 13.11 -14.52
N GLU A 49 8.77 12.64 -14.08
CA GLU A 49 8.99 11.21 -13.83
C GLU A 49 8.56 10.78 -12.43
N GLY A 50 8.81 11.61 -11.42
CA GLY A 50 8.46 11.32 -10.04
C GLY A 50 6.98 11.48 -9.75
N ILE A 51 6.38 12.64 -10.04
CA ILE A 51 4.99 12.92 -9.68
C ILE A 51 4.05 12.48 -10.78
N ARG A 52 4.16 13.04 -12.00
CA ARG A 52 3.16 12.87 -13.05
C ARG A 52 3.03 11.45 -13.60
N LYS A 53 4.06 10.62 -13.51
CA LYS A 53 4.00 9.19 -13.89
C LYS A 53 3.39 8.29 -12.81
N ASN A 54 3.19 8.79 -11.59
CA ASN A 54 2.68 8.01 -10.48
C ASN A 54 1.21 8.32 -10.19
N ARG A 55 0.40 7.27 -10.05
CA ARG A 55 -1.02 7.37 -9.71
C ARG A 55 -1.27 7.63 -8.23
N TYR A 56 -0.25 7.48 -7.39
CA TYR A 56 -0.38 7.57 -5.93
C TYR A 56 0.68 8.47 -5.34
N SER A 57 0.30 9.30 -4.37
CA SER A 57 1.24 10.09 -3.60
C SER A 57 0.94 10.03 -2.10
N ILE A 58 1.97 9.83 -1.29
CA ILE A 58 1.90 10.06 0.15
C ILE A 58 2.32 11.49 0.42
N LEU A 59 1.47 12.23 1.11
CA LEU A 59 1.73 13.61 1.53
C LEU A 59 2.09 13.62 3.01
N LEU A 60 3.37 13.68 3.30
CA LEU A 60 3.85 13.76 4.68
C LEU A 60 3.91 15.23 5.12
N ILE A 61 2.88 15.65 5.83
CA ILE A 61 2.72 17.01 6.31
C ILE A 61 3.20 17.10 7.75
N THR A 62 4.14 17.97 7.99
CA THR A 62 4.78 18.22 9.29
C THR A 62 4.91 19.71 9.54
N PRO A 63 5.28 20.16 10.74
CA PRO A 63 5.60 21.57 10.99
C PRO A 63 6.72 22.13 10.08
N ASN A 64 7.56 21.26 9.51
CA ASN A 64 8.66 21.66 8.63
C ASN A 64 8.23 21.93 7.19
N ILE A 65 7.04 21.45 6.77
CA ILE A 65 6.59 21.50 5.37
C ILE A 65 6.45 22.92 4.85
N GLU A 66 5.98 23.83 5.71
CA GLU A 66 5.67 25.21 5.32
C GLU A 66 6.89 25.97 4.80
N HIS A 67 8.06 25.69 5.37
CA HIS A 67 9.32 26.36 5.05
C HIS A 67 10.18 25.59 4.04
N ASN A 68 9.68 24.47 3.51
CA ASN A 68 10.39 23.67 2.51
C ASN A 68 9.91 24.01 1.10
N ILE A 69 10.70 24.79 0.36
CA ILE A 69 10.35 25.24 -1.00
C ILE A 69 10.09 24.05 -1.91
N CYS A 70 10.98 23.03 -1.89
CA CYS A 70 10.86 21.85 -2.76
C CYS A 70 9.57 21.08 -2.52
N ALA A 71 9.24 20.79 -1.27
CA ALA A 71 8.02 20.08 -0.93
C ALA A 71 6.77 20.90 -1.26
N ASN A 72 6.81 22.23 -1.14
CA ASN A 72 5.69 23.08 -1.55
C ASN A 72 5.46 23.06 -3.07
N GLU A 73 6.52 23.07 -3.88
CA GLU A 73 6.40 22.92 -5.35
C GLU A 73 5.81 21.54 -5.72
N GLU A 74 6.26 20.48 -5.05
CA GLU A 74 5.72 19.13 -5.23
C GLU A 74 4.22 19.07 -4.88
N LEU A 75 3.81 19.66 -3.76
CA LEU A 75 2.41 19.71 -3.34
C LEU A 75 1.50 20.44 -4.35
N VAL A 76 2.01 21.49 -5.00
CA VAL A 76 1.27 22.20 -6.06
C VAL A 76 1.00 21.25 -7.23
N ILE A 77 2.03 20.51 -7.70
CA ILE A 77 1.90 19.60 -8.83
C ILE A 77 1.03 18.40 -8.48
N VAL A 78 1.18 17.86 -7.26
CA VAL A 78 0.30 16.78 -6.76
C VAL A 78 -1.15 17.25 -6.77
N LYS A 79 -1.43 18.48 -6.31
CA LYS A 79 -2.79 19.02 -6.33
C LYS A 79 -3.32 19.19 -7.76
N GLU A 80 -2.50 19.64 -8.70
CA GLU A 80 -2.90 19.71 -10.13
C GLU A 80 -3.29 18.35 -10.70
N GLN A 81 -2.53 17.28 -10.37
CA GLN A 81 -2.84 15.91 -10.80
C GLN A 81 -4.10 15.37 -10.12
N LEU A 82 -4.31 15.73 -8.87
CA LEU A 82 -5.48 15.37 -8.09
C LEU A 82 -6.74 16.02 -8.67
N ASP A 83 -6.69 17.31 -9.00
CA ASP A 83 -7.81 18.06 -9.61
C ASP A 83 -8.19 17.51 -11.00
N LYS A 84 -7.25 16.85 -11.70
CA LYS A 84 -7.48 16.13 -12.96
C LYS A 84 -7.98 14.69 -12.78
N ASN A 85 -8.12 14.20 -11.54
CA ASN A 85 -8.41 12.81 -11.21
C ASN A 85 -7.34 11.80 -11.72
N GLU A 86 -6.11 12.25 -11.92
CA GLU A 86 -4.99 11.42 -12.38
C GLU A 86 -4.20 10.81 -11.21
N MET A 87 -4.42 11.32 -9.99
CA MET A 87 -3.70 10.89 -8.79
C MET A 87 -4.63 10.66 -7.62
N LYS A 88 -4.25 9.74 -6.73
CA LYS A 88 -4.82 9.55 -5.40
C LYS A 88 -3.78 9.90 -4.34
N VAL A 89 -4.22 10.55 -3.26
CA VAL A 89 -3.34 11.00 -2.19
C VAL A 89 -3.61 10.27 -0.88
N PHE A 90 -2.55 10.07 -0.11
CA PHE A 90 -2.55 9.50 1.24
C PHE A 90 -1.94 10.52 2.21
N PRO A 91 -2.74 11.42 2.79
CA PRO A 91 -2.21 12.41 3.70
C PRO A 91 -1.86 11.82 5.06
N ILE A 92 -0.66 12.13 5.54
CA ILE A 92 -0.16 11.81 6.89
C ILE A 92 0.23 13.13 7.56
N LEU A 93 -0.43 13.46 8.65
CA LEU A 93 -0.09 14.59 9.49
C LEU A 93 0.79 14.08 10.63
N TYR A 94 2.06 14.47 10.63
CA TYR A 94 3.02 14.00 11.62
C TYR A 94 3.43 15.11 12.56
N ASN A 95 3.18 14.88 13.86
CA ASN A 95 3.37 15.86 14.94
C ASN A 95 2.67 17.22 14.67
N ILE A 96 1.57 17.19 13.95
CA ILE A 96 0.69 18.31 13.66
C ILE A 96 -0.75 17.79 13.58
N THR A 97 -1.72 18.56 14.05
CA THR A 97 -3.15 18.25 13.93
C THR A 97 -3.80 18.97 12.76
N ALA A 98 -4.98 18.52 12.34
CA ALA A 98 -5.71 19.16 11.25
C ALA A 98 -6.06 20.63 11.54
N GLU A 99 -6.27 21.00 12.80
CA GLU A 99 -6.53 22.39 13.21
C GLU A 99 -5.32 23.30 13.02
N GLN A 100 -4.12 22.73 13.12
CA GLN A 100 -2.84 23.45 12.99
C GLN A 100 -2.35 23.59 11.54
N LEU A 101 -3.06 22.98 10.57
CA LEU A 101 -2.68 23.09 9.16
C LEU A 101 -2.73 24.55 8.69
N PRO A 102 -1.70 25.04 8.01
CA PRO A 102 -1.74 26.35 7.33
C PRO A 102 -2.85 26.40 6.28
N PRO A 103 -3.51 27.55 6.06
CA PRO A 103 -4.64 27.67 5.13
C PRO A 103 -4.38 27.15 3.72
N LYS A 104 -3.15 27.29 3.21
CA LYS A 104 -2.77 26.80 1.87
C LYS A 104 -2.88 25.27 1.72
N TYR A 105 -2.95 24.51 2.83
CA TYR A 105 -3.06 23.06 2.84
C TYR A 105 -4.45 22.56 3.26
N TYR A 106 -5.45 23.44 3.44
CA TYR A 106 -6.78 23.04 3.89
C TYR A 106 -7.48 22.06 2.94
N TRP A 107 -7.14 22.06 1.67
CA TRP A 107 -7.62 21.06 0.71
C TRP A 107 -7.30 19.60 1.11
N ILE A 108 -6.27 19.38 1.92
CA ILE A 108 -5.90 18.06 2.44
C ILE A 108 -7.01 17.49 3.35
N LYS A 109 -7.77 18.35 4.05
CA LYS A 109 -8.87 17.97 4.93
C LYS A 109 -10.07 17.35 4.19
N GLU A 110 -10.16 17.52 2.88
CA GLU A 110 -11.18 16.89 2.03
C GLU A 110 -10.95 15.37 1.89
N TYR A 111 -9.74 14.90 2.22
CA TYR A 111 -9.37 13.49 2.15
C TYR A 111 -9.27 12.87 3.53
N ILE A 112 -9.46 11.55 3.61
CA ILE A 112 -9.18 10.81 4.84
C ILE A 112 -7.68 10.84 5.09
N TYR A 113 -7.27 11.48 6.16
CA TYR A 113 -5.90 11.58 6.63
C TYR A 113 -5.66 10.76 7.90
N ARG A 114 -4.40 10.60 8.29
CA ARG A 114 -3.98 10.04 9.57
C ARG A 114 -3.08 11.01 10.31
N GLU A 115 -3.40 11.24 11.58
CA GLU A 115 -2.52 11.93 12.51
C GLU A 115 -1.60 10.90 13.15
N VAL A 116 -0.31 11.13 13.05
CA VAL A 116 0.76 10.22 13.49
C VAL A 116 1.71 11.01 14.39
N THR A 117 2.17 10.37 15.44
CA THR A 117 3.16 10.91 16.37
C THR A 117 4.27 9.89 16.59
N ASP A 118 5.36 10.29 17.23
CA ASP A 118 6.44 9.37 17.61
C ASP A 118 5.93 8.18 18.45
N LYS A 119 4.85 8.36 19.20
CA LYS A 119 4.27 7.32 20.05
C LYS A 119 3.43 6.31 19.27
N THR A 120 2.75 6.73 18.20
CA THR A 120 1.87 5.85 17.43
C THR A 120 2.61 5.05 16.35
N GLY A 121 3.79 5.52 15.95
CA GLY A 121 4.56 4.91 14.86
C GLY A 121 3.86 4.98 13.50
N THR A 122 4.50 4.43 12.49
CA THR A 122 4.06 4.53 11.07
C THR A 122 3.42 3.27 10.52
N LEU A 123 3.65 2.10 11.14
CA LEU A 123 3.25 0.80 10.59
C LEU A 123 1.75 0.70 10.30
N LEU A 124 0.89 1.08 11.26
CA LEU A 124 -0.57 0.99 11.09
C LEU A 124 -1.08 1.92 9.98
N THR A 125 -0.43 3.08 9.82
CA THR A 125 -0.76 4.03 8.76
C THR A 125 -0.35 3.48 7.41
N VAL A 126 0.86 2.93 7.30
CA VAL A 126 1.35 2.28 6.07
C VAL A 126 0.50 1.07 5.72
N SER A 127 0.12 0.21 6.68
CA SER A 127 -0.80 -0.92 6.43
C SER A 127 -2.13 -0.44 5.84
N SER A 128 -2.64 0.72 6.28
CA SER A 128 -3.87 1.31 5.72
C SER A 128 -3.68 1.77 4.26
N ILE A 129 -2.54 2.35 3.94
CA ILE A 129 -2.17 2.75 2.57
C ILE A 129 -2.04 1.52 1.68
N VAL A 130 -1.35 0.48 2.15
CA VAL A 130 -1.18 -0.80 1.43
C VAL A 130 -2.54 -1.45 1.16
N CYS A 131 -3.41 -1.50 2.17
CA CYS A 131 -4.76 -2.04 2.02
C CYS A 131 -5.55 -1.29 0.93
N ARG A 132 -5.46 0.05 0.89
CA ARG A 132 -6.11 0.86 -0.15
C ARG A 132 -5.48 0.64 -1.52
N TYR A 133 -4.16 0.60 -1.60
CA TYR A 133 -3.44 0.32 -2.84
C TYR A 133 -3.85 -1.02 -3.45
N LEU A 134 -3.90 -2.09 -2.62
CA LEU A 134 -4.32 -3.42 -3.06
C LEU A 134 -5.81 -3.45 -3.43
N LYS A 135 -6.67 -2.76 -2.66
CA LYS A 135 -8.07 -2.64 -3.00
C LYS A 135 -8.27 -2.04 -4.40
N ASP A 136 -7.54 -1.01 -4.75
CA ASP A 136 -7.63 -0.40 -6.08
C ASP A 136 -7.20 -1.36 -7.20
N GLN A 137 -6.28 -2.31 -6.93
CA GLN A 137 -5.95 -3.37 -7.88
C GLN A 137 -7.09 -4.41 -7.97
N VAL A 138 -7.65 -4.79 -6.82
CA VAL A 138 -8.77 -5.73 -6.73
C VAL A 138 -10.02 -5.20 -7.42
N ASP A 139 -10.31 -3.89 -7.31
CA ASP A 139 -11.46 -3.26 -7.95
C ASP A 139 -11.41 -3.33 -9.50
N LEU A 140 -10.27 -3.67 -10.09
CA LEU A 140 -10.11 -3.92 -11.53
C LEU A 140 -10.33 -5.39 -11.92
N LEU A 141 -10.48 -6.29 -10.95
CA LEU A 141 -10.64 -7.72 -11.18
C LEU A 141 -12.09 -8.08 -11.47
N LYS A 142 -12.27 -9.26 -12.06
CA LYS A 142 -13.61 -9.83 -12.30
C LYS A 142 -14.37 -10.14 -11.01
N TYR A 143 -13.66 -10.59 -9.97
CA TYR A 143 -14.21 -10.90 -8.65
C TYR A 143 -13.53 -10.01 -7.62
N SER A 144 -14.31 -9.36 -6.77
CA SER A 144 -13.85 -8.35 -5.82
C SER A 144 -13.53 -8.92 -4.42
N SER A 145 -13.85 -10.20 -4.19
CA SER A 145 -13.57 -10.90 -2.93
C SER A 145 -13.35 -12.41 -3.14
N LEU A 146 -12.68 -13.06 -2.18
CA LEU A 146 -12.53 -14.52 -2.18
C LEU A 146 -13.89 -15.21 -2.08
N HIS A 147 -14.82 -14.67 -1.32
CA HIS A 147 -16.19 -15.21 -1.22
C HIS A 147 -16.90 -15.21 -2.58
N GLU A 148 -16.88 -14.09 -3.29
CA GLU A 148 -17.48 -13.99 -4.63
C GLU A 148 -16.83 -14.98 -5.62
N LEU A 149 -15.51 -15.09 -5.58
CA LEU A 149 -14.76 -16.04 -6.40
C LEU A 149 -15.13 -17.49 -6.11
N ILE A 150 -15.25 -17.88 -4.84
CA ILE A 150 -15.66 -19.24 -4.41
C ILE A 150 -17.07 -19.54 -4.90
N CYS A 151 -18.02 -18.63 -4.69
CA CYS A 151 -19.41 -18.79 -5.12
C CYS A 151 -19.58 -18.88 -6.64
N SER A 152 -18.64 -18.32 -7.42
CA SER A 152 -18.70 -18.33 -8.88
C SER A 152 -18.42 -19.69 -9.53
N ASN A 153 -17.91 -20.67 -8.80
CA ASN A 153 -17.40 -21.95 -9.30
C ASN A 153 -16.36 -21.83 -10.44
N ALA A 154 -15.68 -20.68 -10.55
CA ALA A 154 -14.70 -20.43 -11.60
C ALA A 154 -13.37 -21.17 -11.38
N ILE A 155 -13.12 -21.69 -10.17
CA ILE A 155 -11.91 -22.43 -9.82
C ILE A 155 -12.09 -23.90 -10.19
N THR A 156 -11.30 -24.36 -11.16
CA THR A 156 -11.30 -25.76 -11.62
C THR A 156 -10.31 -26.65 -10.88
N ASP A 157 -9.23 -26.05 -10.34
CA ASP A 157 -8.26 -26.77 -9.52
C ASP A 157 -8.88 -27.21 -8.19
N GLN A 158 -8.99 -28.55 -8.00
CA GLN A 158 -9.70 -29.12 -6.86
C GLN A 158 -9.00 -28.87 -5.52
N TYR A 159 -7.66 -28.83 -5.52
CA TYR A 159 -6.91 -28.59 -4.29
C TYR A 159 -7.01 -27.12 -3.85
N LEU A 160 -6.83 -26.20 -4.77
CA LEU A 160 -7.05 -24.78 -4.50
C LEU A 160 -8.47 -24.50 -4.04
N LYS A 161 -9.45 -25.15 -4.67
CA LYS A 161 -10.87 -25.07 -4.29
C LYS A 161 -11.09 -25.53 -2.86
N ALA A 162 -10.52 -26.67 -2.46
CA ALA A 162 -10.62 -27.19 -1.08
C ALA A 162 -10.04 -26.21 -0.08
N LEU A 163 -8.81 -25.69 -0.30
CA LEU A 163 -8.19 -24.72 0.58
C LEU A 163 -9.03 -23.45 0.75
N LEU A 164 -9.69 -22.98 -0.30
CA LEU A 164 -10.54 -21.79 -0.25
C LEU A 164 -11.85 -22.06 0.51
N TYR A 165 -12.43 -23.26 0.41
CA TYR A 165 -13.56 -23.66 1.24
C TYR A 165 -13.15 -23.77 2.72
N ASP A 166 -12.03 -24.42 3.02
CA ASP A 166 -11.48 -24.47 4.38
C ASP A 166 -11.29 -23.06 4.97
N TYR A 167 -10.80 -22.12 4.16
CA TYR A 167 -10.67 -20.72 4.56
C TYR A 167 -12.01 -20.07 4.91
N GLN A 168 -13.06 -20.36 4.14
CA GLN A 168 -14.40 -19.77 4.32
C GLN A 168 -15.08 -20.26 5.59
N GLU A 169 -14.82 -21.52 6.00
CA GLU A 169 -15.38 -22.12 7.21
C GLU A 169 -14.73 -21.63 8.51
N ILE A 170 -13.59 -20.91 8.43
CA ILE A 170 -12.93 -20.38 9.62
C ILE A 170 -13.71 -19.17 10.15
N ASP A 171 -13.97 -19.17 11.47
CA ASP A 171 -14.58 -18.03 12.16
C ASP A 171 -13.85 -16.72 11.86
N ASN A 172 -14.63 -15.66 11.63
CA ASN A 172 -14.11 -14.36 11.18
C ASN A 172 -13.16 -13.69 12.16
N HIS A 173 -13.18 -14.04 13.44
CA HIS A 173 -12.31 -13.53 14.49
C HIS A 173 -11.09 -14.43 14.75
N ASN A 174 -11.05 -15.62 14.12
CA ASN A 174 -9.89 -16.50 14.23
C ASN A 174 -8.80 -16.11 13.21
N PHE A 175 -8.16 -14.97 13.44
CA PHE A 175 -7.18 -14.38 12.52
C PHE A 175 -5.96 -15.28 12.31
N ASN A 176 -5.51 -16.00 13.34
CA ASN A 176 -4.36 -16.90 13.24
C ASN A 176 -4.62 -18.07 12.29
N SER A 177 -5.79 -18.72 12.41
CA SER A 177 -6.18 -19.80 11.50
C SER A 177 -6.38 -19.27 10.08
N LYS A 178 -7.05 -18.11 9.91
CA LYS A 178 -7.19 -17.46 8.61
C LYS A 178 -5.86 -17.19 7.95
N MET A 179 -4.92 -16.60 8.68
CA MET A 179 -3.58 -16.32 8.15
C MET A 179 -2.85 -17.61 7.76
N THR A 180 -2.97 -18.69 8.56
CA THR A 180 -2.33 -19.97 8.27
C THR A 180 -2.84 -20.54 6.94
N VAL A 181 -4.16 -20.58 6.73
CA VAL A 181 -4.73 -21.10 5.48
C VAL A 181 -4.39 -20.21 4.29
N LEU A 182 -4.45 -18.88 4.43
CA LEU A 182 -4.00 -17.94 3.38
C LEU A 182 -2.52 -18.18 3.02
N HIS A 183 -1.68 -18.49 4.00
CA HIS A 183 -0.28 -18.83 3.75
C HIS A 183 -0.13 -20.16 3.00
N CYS A 184 -0.94 -21.18 3.32
CA CYS A 184 -0.99 -22.42 2.55
C CYS A 184 -1.41 -22.19 1.10
N ILE A 185 -2.45 -21.37 0.88
CA ILE A 185 -2.91 -20.99 -0.47
C ILE A 185 -1.79 -20.26 -1.23
N ASN A 186 -1.12 -19.29 -0.59
CA ASN A 186 0.00 -18.59 -1.19
C ASN A 186 1.11 -19.55 -1.61
N LYS A 187 1.52 -20.48 -0.73
CA LYS A 187 2.52 -21.48 -1.05
C LYS A 187 2.12 -22.39 -2.20
N TYR A 188 0.85 -22.81 -2.22
CA TYR A 188 0.31 -23.61 -3.30
C TYR A 188 0.39 -22.87 -4.64
N LEU A 189 -0.07 -21.62 -4.69
CA LEU A 189 -0.03 -20.81 -5.90
C LEU A 189 1.40 -20.64 -6.43
N ILE A 190 2.36 -20.33 -5.56
CA ILE A 190 3.77 -20.16 -5.96
C ILE A 190 4.36 -21.45 -6.49
N THR A 191 4.00 -22.60 -5.92
CA THR A 191 4.60 -23.89 -6.25
C THR A 191 4.05 -24.48 -7.55
N PHE A 192 2.74 -24.35 -7.79
CA PHE A 192 2.07 -25.07 -8.85
C PHE A 192 1.67 -24.20 -10.06
N PHE A 193 1.73 -22.88 -9.92
CA PHE A 193 1.44 -21.97 -11.03
C PHE A 193 2.72 -21.23 -11.44
N PRO A 194 3.13 -21.32 -12.73
CA PRO A 194 4.43 -20.83 -13.19
C PRO A 194 4.50 -19.30 -13.41
N GLN A 195 3.49 -18.55 -12.99
CA GLN A 195 3.44 -17.11 -13.16
C GLN A 195 4.39 -16.37 -12.23
N ILE A 196 4.92 -15.24 -12.70
CA ILE A 196 5.66 -14.29 -11.86
C ILE A 196 4.64 -13.39 -11.17
N PHE A 197 4.52 -13.55 -9.86
CA PHE A 197 3.60 -12.72 -9.05
C PHE A 197 4.23 -11.37 -8.69
N PRO A 198 3.41 -10.30 -8.57
CA PRO A 198 3.88 -9.00 -8.14
C PRO A 198 4.52 -9.06 -6.73
N ARG A 199 5.58 -8.28 -6.52
CA ARG A 199 6.28 -8.21 -5.21
C ARG A 199 5.32 -7.85 -4.08
N PHE A 200 4.38 -6.94 -4.33
CA PHE A 200 3.39 -6.50 -3.35
C PHE A 200 2.34 -7.57 -3.00
N CYS A 201 2.25 -8.67 -3.75
CA CYS A 201 1.46 -9.85 -3.35
C CYS A 201 2.29 -10.86 -2.56
N MET A 202 3.61 -10.91 -2.77
CA MET A 202 4.48 -11.91 -2.18
C MET A 202 5.03 -11.48 -0.81
N LYS A 203 5.49 -10.26 -0.72
CA LYS A 203 6.16 -9.70 0.46
C LYS A 203 5.30 -9.67 1.72
N PRO A 204 4.00 -9.32 1.68
CA PRO A 204 3.15 -9.29 2.87
C PRO A 204 3.10 -10.61 3.63
N PHE A 205 3.13 -11.75 2.94
CA PHE A 205 3.14 -13.07 3.58
C PHE A 205 4.40 -13.29 4.43
N GLY A 206 5.57 -12.95 3.91
CA GLY A 206 6.82 -13.03 4.68
C GLY A 206 6.85 -12.06 5.86
N PHE A 207 6.36 -10.84 5.64
CA PHE A 207 6.30 -9.80 6.65
C PHE A 207 5.39 -10.20 7.82
N TYR A 208 4.14 -10.58 7.57
CA TYR A 208 3.21 -10.98 8.62
C TYR A 208 3.54 -12.33 9.25
N PHE A 209 4.21 -13.24 8.53
CA PHE A 209 4.72 -14.48 9.13
C PHE A 209 5.75 -14.19 10.24
N SER A 210 6.51 -13.11 10.14
CA SER A 210 7.41 -12.69 11.22
C SER A 210 6.65 -12.22 12.48
N PHE A 211 5.43 -11.69 12.33
CA PHE A 211 4.59 -11.28 13.46
C PHE A 211 4.23 -12.47 14.35
N THR A 212 3.85 -13.61 13.76
CA THR A 212 3.56 -14.82 14.54
C THR A 212 4.76 -15.32 15.30
N LYS A 213 5.96 -15.25 14.69
CA LYS A 213 7.20 -15.63 15.39
C LYS A 213 7.53 -14.72 16.57
N LEU A 214 7.11 -13.47 16.52
CA LEU A 214 7.31 -12.47 17.55
C LEU A 214 6.12 -12.34 18.52
N ASN A 215 5.10 -13.21 18.39
CA ASN A 215 3.83 -13.15 19.13
C ASN A 215 3.13 -11.77 19.03
N LEU A 216 3.25 -11.10 17.89
CA LEU A 216 2.52 -9.87 17.61
C LEU A 216 1.10 -10.21 17.12
N GLU A 217 0.14 -9.40 17.53
CA GLU A 217 -1.25 -9.60 17.15
C GLU A 217 -1.47 -9.33 15.66
N ILE A 218 -2.26 -10.20 15.04
CA ILE A 218 -2.82 -10.04 13.70
C ILE A 218 -4.30 -9.70 13.86
N ASN A 219 -4.76 -8.73 13.10
CA ASN A 219 -6.14 -8.28 13.14
C ASN A 219 -6.80 -8.31 11.74
N PHE A 220 -8.00 -7.81 11.66
CA PHE A 220 -8.80 -7.80 10.44
C PHE A 220 -8.08 -7.14 9.23
N LYS A 221 -7.32 -6.07 9.43
CA LYS A 221 -6.65 -5.36 8.33
C LYS A 221 -5.53 -6.19 7.71
N GLU A 222 -4.73 -6.87 8.53
CA GLU A 222 -3.66 -7.74 8.06
C GLU A 222 -4.23 -8.90 7.24
N ILE A 223 -5.34 -9.51 7.71
CA ILE A 223 -6.06 -10.53 6.95
C ILE A 223 -6.58 -9.99 5.63
N THR A 224 -7.20 -8.82 5.62
CA THR A 224 -7.71 -8.19 4.38
C THR A 224 -6.59 -7.95 3.36
N ILE A 225 -5.41 -7.51 3.80
CA ILE A 225 -4.24 -7.36 2.91
C ILE A 225 -3.85 -8.70 2.29
N LEU A 226 -3.81 -9.77 3.07
CA LEU A 226 -3.47 -11.11 2.58
C LEU A 226 -4.54 -11.67 1.65
N GLU A 227 -5.82 -11.45 1.95
CA GLU A 227 -6.95 -11.81 1.05
C GLU A 227 -6.82 -11.14 -0.31
N TYR A 228 -6.54 -9.83 -0.34
CA TYR A 228 -6.32 -9.10 -1.60
C TYR A 228 -5.13 -9.65 -2.38
N CYS A 229 -4.03 -9.96 -1.70
CA CYS A 229 -2.87 -10.58 -2.34
C CYS A 229 -3.24 -11.93 -2.99
N ILE A 230 -3.94 -12.82 -2.26
CA ILE A 230 -4.40 -14.12 -2.79
C ILE A 230 -5.33 -13.93 -3.98
N LEU A 231 -6.29 -13.02 -3.88
CA LEU A 231 -7.25 -12.76 -4.95
C LEU A 231 -6.55 -12.30 -6.25
N ILE A 232 -5.60 -11.38 -6.14
CA ILE A 232 -4.78 -10.92 -7.26
C ILE A 232 -3.96 -12.08 -7.85
N MET A 233 -3.34 -12.91 -7.01
CA MET A 233 -2.54 -14.06 -7.46
C MET A 233 -3.41 -15.09 -8.17
N ILE A 234 -4.60 -15.42 -7.67
CA ILE A 234 -5.53 -16.36 -8.33
C ILE A 234 -5.97 -15.80 -9.69
N HIS A 235 -6.34 -14.50 -9.76
CA HIS A 235 -6.73 -13.90 -11.03
C HIS A 235 -5.61 -13.95 -12.06
N LYS A 236 -4.38 -13.69 -11.65
CA LYS A 236 -3.21 -13.80 -12.52
C LYS A 236 -2.98 -15.23 -13.00
N SER A 237 -3.19 -16.21 -12.12
CA SER A 237 -2.97 -17.63 -12.42
C SER A 237 -4.03 -18.23 -13.35
N LEU A 238 -5.29 -17.90 -13.12
CA LEU A 238 -6.42 -18.56 -13.78
C LEU A 238 -7.02 -17.76 -14.95
N PHE A 239 -6.89 -16.43 -14.92
CA PHE A 239 -7.53 -15.54 -15.89
C PHE A 239 -6.54 -14.71 -16.73
N ASN A 240 -5.23 -14.97 -16.60
CA ASN A 240 -4.15 -14.27 -17.32
C ASN A 240 -4.25 -12.73 -17.27
N THR A 241 -4.69 -12.18 -16.14
CA THR A 241 -4.80 -10.74 -15.95
C THR A 241 -3.40 -10.13 -15.81
N ASN A 242 -3.03 -9.20 -16.69
CA ASN A 242 -1.79 -8.41 -16.57
C ASN A 242 -2.03 -7.22 -15.64
N PHE A 243 -1.13 -7.01 -14.69
CA PHE A 243 -1.09 -5.89 -13.74
C PHE A 243 0.10 -4.98 -14.03
#